data_097967f1db80d78dfc2123b848852128
#
_entry.id   097967f1db80d78dfc2123b848852128
#
_cell.length_a   1.000
_cell.length_b   1.000
_cell.length_c   1.000
_cell.angle_alpha   90.00
_cell.angle_beta   90.00
_cell.angle_gamma   90.00
#
_symmetry.space_group_name_H-M   'P 1'
#
loop_
_entity.id
_entity.type
_entity.pdbx_description
1 polymer ?
#
loop_
_entity_poly.entity_id
_entity_poly.type
_entity_poly.pdbx_seq_one_letter_code
_entity_poly.pdbx_strand_id
1 'polypeptide(L)'
;VYDEFNAGIYHPKAVPAMLKWAAANWTRPAPAFLTLMGDGHWNFKGFNPALYPPQPNHIPPYLAWVDRWQGEVPADALYGDLDGDMIPEIAVGRLAVNTLAEANSVVDKIISYDQGVRSAAWQRKVLFVADNPDPGSGDYPAVSDEIIASHIPPDLEVTRAYISRSANPPTQAEIQAARNTISDTLQAGVWMVQFAGHGAIPLWTHEVIWQTADVPGLRNATRLPVVMTFNCLDGYFAHPVTFSVAETMQRHAGGGSIAAISPSGLGLTADQHDFRKLLMDVMFKENVRELGTALTIAKRQYYQLFGDDYLIQTMTLFGDPALRLPGPATQ
;
A
#
# COMPACT_ATOMS: atom_id res chain seq x y z
N VAL A 1 6.71 -1.36 25.91
CA VAL A 1 6.01 -2.47 25.24
C VAL A 1 6.82 -3.76 25.37
N TYR A 2 8.07 -3.81 24.88
CA TYR A 2 8.85 -5.05 24.86
C TYR A 2 9.14 -5.58 26.28
N ASP A 3 9.46 -4.74 27.25
CA ASP A 3 9.73 -5.14 28.63
C ASP A 3 8.51 -5.78 29.30
N GLU A 4 7.34 -5.16 29.09
CA GLU A 4 6.10 -5.58 29.77
C GLU A 4 5.40 -6.76 29.05
N PHE A 5 5.47 -6.80 27.72
CA PHE A 5 4.69 -7.75 26.93
C PHE A 5 5.50 -8.85 26.25
N ASN A 6 6.84 -8.80 26.35
CA ASN A 6 7.71 -9.83 25.77
C ASN A 6 9.05 -9.99 26.54
N ALA A 7 9.06 -9.80 27.86
CA ALA A 7 10.22 -9.98 28.73
C ALA A 7 11.50 -9.25 28.25
N GLY A 8 11.37 -8.05 27.66
CA GLY A 8 12.46 -7.25 27.12
C GLY A 8 12.98 -7.70 25.75
N ILE A 9 12.44 -8.76 25.18
CA ILE A 9 12.90 -9.27 23.89
C ILE A 9 12.28 -8.43 22.76
N TYR A 10 13.14 -7.85 21.92
CA TYR A 10 12.72 -7.15 20.70
C TYR A 10 12.14 -8.15 19.69
N HIS A 11 10.80 -8.23 19.64
CA HIS A 11 10.07 -9.16 18.78
C HIS A 11 8.69 -8.61 18.45
N PRO A 12 8.18 -8.76 17.20
CA PRO A 12 6.90 -8.21 16.79
C PRO A 12 5.71 -8.62 17.67
N LYS A 13 5.69 -9.82 18.24
CA LYS A 13 4.60 -10.33 19.10
C LYS A 13 4.33 -9.48 20.36
N ALA A 14 5.24 -8.61 20.78
CA ALA A 14 5.02 -7.71 21.91
C ALA A 14 3.89 -6.71 21.64
N VAL A 15 3.73 -6.26 20.39
CA VAL A 15 2.73 -5.25 20.03
C VAL A 15 1.30 -5.82 20.04
N PRO A 16 0.97 -6.95 19.40
CA PRO A 16 -0.35 -7.56 19.52
C PRO A 16 -0.70 -7.92 20.99
N ALA A 17 0.27 -8.39 21.77
CA ALA A 17 0.07 -8.67 23.20
C ALA A 17 -0.34 -7.40 23.97
N MET A 18 0.34 -6.26 23.72
CA MET A 18 -0.02 -4.96 24.29
C MET A 18 -1.41 -4.51 23.82
N LEU A 19 -1.73 -4.64 22.52
CA LEU A 19 -3.03 -4.24 21.98
C LEU A 19 -4.17 -5.08 22.55
N LYS A 20 -3.98 -6.38 22.68
CA LYS A 20 -4.94 -7.29 23.34
C LYS A 20 -5.20 -6.86 24.78
N TRP A 21 -4.14 -6.54 25.52
CA TRP A 21 -4.26 -6.02 26.87
C TRP A 21 -5.00 -4.66 26.89
N ALA A 22 -4.63 -3.73 25.98
CA ALA A 22 -5.25 -2.43 25.87
C ALA A 22 -6.74 -2.53 25.52
N ALA A 23 -7.12 -3.40 24.60
CA ALA A 23 -8.51 -3.65 24.24
C ALA A 23 -9.38 -4.13 25.41
N ALA A 24 -8.76 -4.87 26.36
CA ALA A 24 -9.42 -5.38 27.56
C ALA A 24 -9.45 -4.37 28.72
N ASN A 25 -8.45 -3.48 28.84
CA ASN A 25 -8.22 -2.69 30.05
C ASN A 25 -8.36 -1.18 29.88
N TRP A 26 -8.23 -0.63 28.67
CA TRP A 26 -8.39 0.81 28.45
C TRP A 26 -9.86 1.23 28.51
N THR A 27 -10.08 2.51 28.80
CA THR A 27 -11.42 3.11 28.74
C THR A 27 -11.98 2.97 27.32
N ARG A 28 -13.23 2.50 27.24
CA ARG A 28 -13.92 2.35 25.93
C ARG A 28 -14.09 3.70 25.22
N PRO A 29 -14.00 3.73 23.86
CA PRO A 29 -13.90 2.57 22.95
C PRO A 29 -12.50 1.95 22.96
N ALA A 30 -12.41 0.66 22.62
CA ALA A 30 -11.15 -0.04 22.42
C ALA A 30 -10.38 0.56 21.24
N PRO A 31 -9.02 0.40 21.17
CA PRO A 31 -8.24 0.84 20.02
C PRO A 31 -8.78 0.26 18.71
N ALA A 32 -8.96 1.10 17.70
CA ALA A 32 -9.43 0.70 16.37
C ALA A 32 -8.33 0.81 15.31
N PHE A 33 -7.29 1.59 15.60
CA PHE A 33 -6.19 1.88 14.67
C PHE A 33 -4.84 1.69 15.34
N LEU A 34 -3.88 1.18 14.57
CA LEU A 34 -2.47 1.08 14.94
C LEU A 34 -1.61 1.73 13.87
N THR A 35 -0.90 2.79 14.22
CA THR A 35 0.12 3.39 13.36
C THR A 35 1.52 2.95 13.82
N LEU A 36 2.22 2.22 12.95
CA LEU A 36 3.60 1.79 13.14
C LEU A 36 4.55 2.86 12.57
N MET A 37 5.02 3.78 13.41
CA MET A 37 5.94 4.84 12.97
C MET A 37 7.38 4.37 13.07
N GLY A 38 7.91 3.91 11.97
CA GLY A 38 9.29 3.43 11.84
C GLY A 38 9.40 2.35 10.77
N ASP A 39 10.49 2.40 10.04
CA ASP A 39 10.88 1.35 9.12
C ASP A 39 11.54 0.18 9.86
N GLY A 40 11.59 -0.97 9.21
CA GLY A 40 12.22 -2.17 9.74
C GLY A 40 12.59 -3.15 8.64
N HIS A 41 13.55 -4.03 8.94
CA HIS A 41 14.05 -4.98 7.94
C HIS A 41 14.36 -6.34 8.59
N TRP A 42 14.46 -7.39 7.76
CA TRP A 42 14.71 -8.75 8.23
C TRP A 42 16.14 -8.96 8.79
N ASN A 43 17.12 -8.13 8.42
CA ASN A 43 18.51 -8.29 8.84
C ASN A 43 18.84 -7.56 10.17
N PHE A 44 17.95 -7.58 11.15
CA PHE A 44 18.11 -6.86 12.43
C PHE A 44 19.31 -7.32 13.26
N LYS A 45 19.86 -8.52 12.99
CA LYS A 45 21.08 -9.03 13.65
C LYS A 45 22.38 -8.61 12.95
N GLY A 46 22.30 -7.90 11.82
CA GLY A 46 23.46 -7.38 11.09
C GLY A 46 24.29 -8.46 10.41
N PHE A 47 23.68 -9.55 9.94
CA PHE A 47 24.39 -10.58 9.19
C PHE A 47 24.93 -10.04 7.88
N ASN A 48 26.14 -10.48 7.50
CA ASN A 48 26.80 -10.12 6.25
C ASN A 48 26.85 -8.59 6.01
N PRO A 49 27.53 -7.81 6.87
CA PRO A 49 27.53 -6.34 6.80
C PRO A 49 28.17 -5.78 5.52
N ALA A 50 28.97 -6.58 4.82
CA ALA A 50 29.53 -6.18 3.52
C ALA A 50 28.45 -6.10 2.42
N LEU A 51 27.45 -6.98 2.46
CA LEU A 51 26.34 -7.00 1.52
C LEU A 51 25.16 -6.16 2.03
N TYR A 52 24.93 -6.20 3.34
CA TYR A 52 23.84 -5.48 4.01
C TYR A 52 24.40 -4.56 5.09
N PRO A 53 24.84 -3.34 4.73
CA PRO A 53 25.32 -2.36 5.70
C PRO A 53 24.28 -2.12 6.81
N PRO A 54 24.70 -1.87 8.05
CA PRO A 54 23.79 -1.60 9.15
C PRO A 54 22.79 -0.49 8.82
N GLN A 55 21.50 -0.78 9.00
CA GLN A 55 20.39 0.15 8.81
C GLN A 55 19.58 0.26 10.10
N PRO A 56 18.88 1.36 10.34
CA PRO A 56 17.92 1.45 11.43
C PRO A 56 16.84 0.36 11.30
N ASN A 57 16.44 -0.20 12.43
CA ASN A 57 15.31 -1.11 12.52
C ASN A 57 14.43 -0.63 13.68
N HIS A 58 13.58 0.36 13.41
CA HIS A 58 12.82 1.07 14.43
C HIS A 58 11.62 0.25 14.92
N ILE A 59 10.81 -0.25 13.97
CA ILE A 59 9.68 -1.14 14.24
C ILE A 59 9.90 -2.41 13.42
N PRO A 60 10.09 -3.58 14.04
CA PRO A 60 10.35 -4.81 13.28
C PRO A 60 9.22 -5.09 12.30
N PRO A 61 9.49 -5.62 11.11
CA PRO A 61 8.42 -6.19 10.28
C PRO A 61 7.83 -7.39 11.02
N TYR A 62 6.52 -7.59 10.93
CA TYR A 62 5.94 -8.86 11.34
C TYR A 62 6.20 -9.89 10.24
N LEU A 63 7.32 -10.60 10.31
CA LEU A 63 7.66 -11.63 9.34
C LEU A 63 6.84 -12.90 9.62
N ALA A 64 6.17 -13.39 8.60
CA ALA A 64 5.36 -14.62 8.67
C ALA A 64 5.57 -15.47 7.42
N TRP A 65 5.49 -16.79 7.60
CA TRP A 65 5.62 -17.77 6.53
C TRP A 65 4.30 -17.93 5.80
N VAL A 66 3.96 -16.94 4.97
CA VAL A 66 2.67 -16.87 4.28
C VAL A 66 2.80 -16.84 2.76
N ASP A 67 3.94 -16.44 2.20
CA ASP A 67 4.15 -16.46 0.75
C ASP A 67 4.51 -17.88 0.29
N ARG A 68 3.68 -18.42 -0.61
CA ARG A 68 3.86 -19.80 -1.11
C ARG A 68 5.12 -19.98 -1.98
N TRP A 69 5.73 -18.90 -2.44
CA TRP A 69 6.93 -18.92 -3.28
C TRP A 69 8.18 -18.44 -2.54
N GLN A 70 8.07 -17.37 -1.76
CA GLN A 70 9.20 -16.78 -1.02
C GLN A 70 9.28 -17.27 0.43
N GLY A 71 8.20 -17.83 0.96
CA GLY A 71 8.12 -18.28 2.34
C GLY A 71 7.83 -17.13 3.30
N GLU A 72 8.86 -16.58 3.96
CA GLU A 72 8.71 -15.56 4.98
C GLU A 72 8.72 -14.16 4.37
N VAL A 73 7.62 -13.42 4.54
CA VAL A 73 7.44 -12.05 4.05
C VAL A 73 6.83 -11.15 5.13
N PRO A 74 6.90 -9.81 5.00
CA PRO A 74 6.20 -8.91 5.90
C PRO A 74 4.68 -9.11 5.85
N ALA A 75 4.08 -9.25 7.01
CA ALA A 75 2.65 -9.47 7.23
C ALA A 75 2.16 -8.58 8.37
N ASP A 76 2.30 -7.26 8.22
CA ASP A 76 1.99 -6.28 9.28
C ASP A 76 0.52 -6.30 9.71
N ALA A 77 -0.38 -6.88 8.92
CA ALA A 77 -1.76 -7.14 9.34
C ALA A 77 -1.85 -7.92 10.65
N LEU A 78 -0.90 -8.82 10.92
CA LEU A 78 -0.81 -9.60 12.15
C LEU A 78 -0.52 -8.79 13.41
N TYR A 79 -0.11 -7.55 13.28
CA TYR A 79 -0.06 -6.64 14.44
C TYR A 79 -1.44 -6.29 14.96
N GLY A 80 -2.46 -6.33 14.11
CA GLY A 80 -3.85 -6.02 14.44
C GLY A 80 -4.71 -7.24 14.75
N ASP A 81 -4.15 -8.45 14.64
CA ASP A 81 -4.80 -9.71 14.97
C ASP A 81 -4.74 -9.94 16.49
N LEU A 82 -5.87 -9.84 17.16
CA LEU A 82 -5.93 -9.93 18.62
C LEU A 82 -6.35 -11.32 19.12
N ASP A 83 -7.01 -12.11 18.32
CA ASP A 83 -7.52 -13.43 18.73
C ASP A 83 -6.76 -14.61 18.10
N GLY A 84 -5.94 -14.36 17.08
CA GLY A 84 -5.05 -15.34 16.46
C GLY A 84 -5.69 -16.08 15.29
N ASP A 85 -6.74 -15.52 14.71
CA ASP A 85 -7.43 -16.11 13.54
C ASP A 85 -6.86 -15.60 12.19
N MET A 86 -5.81 -14.77 12.24
CA MET A 86 -5.12 -14.11 11.13
C MET A 86 -5.92 -12.98 10.45
N ILE A 87 -7.11 -12.65 10.94
CA ILE A 87 -7.93 -11.54 10.43
C ILE A 87 -7.82 -10.36 11.40
N PRO A 88 -7.30 -9.21 11.00
CA PRO A 88 -7.08 -8.11 11.93
C PRO A 88 -8.39 -7.50 12.45
N GLU A 89 -8.51 -7.34 13.79
CA GLU A 89 -9.55 -6.53 14.44
C GLU A 89 -9.21 -5.05 14.43
N ILE A 90 -7.92 -4.73 14.43
CA ILE A 90 -7.40 -3.37 14.43
C ILE A 90 -6.81 -3.07 13.06
N ALA A 91 -7.21 -1.94 12.47
CA ALA A 91 -6.62 -1.49 11.22
C ALA A 91 -5.17 -1.02 11.43
N VAL A 92 -4.25 -1.62 10.70
CA VAL A 92 -2.81 -1.36 10.82
C VAL A 92 -2.31 -0.56 9.63
N GLY A 93 -1.49 0.46 9.89
CA GLY A 93 -0.76 1.20 8.86
C GLY A 93 0.67 1.48 9.30
N ARG A 94 1.61 1.43 8.35
CA ARG A 94 3.03 1.72 8.58
C ARG A 94 3.43 3.06 7.99
N LEU A 95 4.12 3.86 8.79
CA LEU A 95 4.89 5.02 8.31
C LEU A 95 6.36 4.58 8.28
N ALA A 96 6.80 4.10 7.10
CA ALA A 96 8.10 3.47 6.91
C ALA A 96 9.23 4.52 6.85
N VAL A 97 9.53 5.16 7.99
CA VAL A 97 10.48 6.26 8.12
C VAL A 97 11.73 5.84 8.88
N ASN A 98 12.90 6.30 8.43
CA ASN A 98 14.21 5.97 9.01
C ASN A 98 14.85 7.13 9.76
N THR A 99 14.39 8.36 9.54
CA THR A 99 14.96 9.56 10.15
C THR A 99 13.86 10.48 10.70
N LEU A 100 14.24 11.34 11.66
CA LEU A 100 13.32 12.36 12.17
C LEU A 100 12.83 13.32 11.08
N ALA A 101 13.67 13.61 10.08
CA ALA A 101 13.27 14.46 8.96
C ALA A 101 12.19 13.82 8.10
N GLU A 102 12.30 12.53 7.82
CA GLU A 102 11.26 11.76 7.12
C GLU A 102 9.98 11.68 7.94
N ALA A 103 10.09 11.38 9.26
CA ALA A 103 8.95 11.32 10.15
C ALA A 103 8.17 12.65 10.17
N ASN A 104 8.87 13.77 10.34
CA ASN A 104 8.26 15.09 10.29
C ASN A 104 7.58 15.35 8.94
N SER A 105 8.26 15.04 7.84
CA SER A 105 7.69 15.22 6.50
C SER A 105 6.42 14.41 6.27
N VAL A 106 6.38 13.15 6.70
CA VAL A 106 5.18 12.30 6.56
C VAL A 106 4.05 12.81 7.45
N VAL A 107 4.33 13.20 8.69
CA VAL A 107 3.33 13.79 9.60
C VAL A 107 2.77 15.10 9.04
N ASP A 108 3.63 15.98 8.52
CA ASP A 108 3.21 17.24 7.91
C ASP A 108 2.30 17.01 6.69
N LYS A 109 2.59 15.99 5.87
CA LYS A 109 1.71 15.57 4.77
C LYS A 109 0.34 15.15 5.28
N ILE A 110 0.28 14.29 6.30
CA ILE A 110 -0.98 13.79 6.88
C ILE A 110 -1.80 14.93 7.43
N ILE A 111 -1.21 15.82 8.24
CA ILE A 111 -1.88 16.99 8.81
C ILE A 111 -2.40 17.92 7.69
N SER A 112 -1.55 18.22 6.70
CA SER A 112 -1.92 19.09 5.58
C SER A 112 -3.03 18.50 4.72
N TYR A 113 -3.01 17.18 4.52
CA TYR A 113 -4.03 16.46 3.77
C TYR A 113 -5.38 16.49 4.53
N ASP A 114 -5.37 16.24 5.83
CA ASP A 114 -6.57 16.22 6.65
C ASP A 114 -7.21 17.62 6.79
N GLN A 115 -6.39 18.66 6.89
CA GLN A 115 -6.83 20.06 6.96
C GLN A 115 -7.14 20.68 5.60
N GLY A 116 -6.78 19.99 4.50
CA GLY A 116 -6.91 20.49 3.15
C GLY A 116 -8.35 20.59 2.64
N VAL A 117 -8.51 21.25 1.49
CA VAL A 117 -9.80 21.38 0.81
C VAL A 117 -10.29 20.01 0.34
N ARG A 118 -11.50 19.62 0.75
CA ARG A 118 -12.11 18.31 0.46
C ARG A 118 -12.81 18.20 -0.91
N SER A 119 -12.84 19.28 -1.69
CA SER A 119 -13.54 19.35 -2.99
C SER A 119 -12.68 19.95 -4.10
N ALA A 120 -11.36 19.82 -4.00
CA ALA A 120 -10.46 20.29 -5.05
C ALA A 120 -10.59 19.43 -6.33
N ALA A 121 -10.43 20.04 -7.50
CA ALA A 121 -10.60 19.37 -8.80
C ALA A 121 -9.73 18.10 -8.96
N TRP A 122 -8.50 18.10 -8.41
CA TRP A 122 -7.62 16.93 -8.48
C TRP A 122 -8.17 15.72 -7.70
N GLN A 123 -9.03 15.95 -6.71
CA GLN A 123 -9.67 14.89 -5.91
C GLN A 123 -10.78 14.14 -6.66
N ARG A 124 -11.11 14.58 -7.87
CA ARG A 124 -12.02 13.88 -8.79
C ARG A 124 -11.29 13.10 -9.88
N LYS A 125 -9.96 13.14 -9.89
CA LYS A 125 -9.13 12.47 -10.89
C LYS A 125 -8.57 11.16 -10.36
N VAL A 126 -8.62 10.12 -11.17
CA VAL A 126 -8.04 8.81 -10.88
C VAL A 126 -7.17 8.36 -12.04
N LEU A 127 -6.04 7.74 -11.72
CA LEU A 127 -5.10 7.20 -12.70
C LEU A 127 -5.10 5.66 -12.61
N PHE A 128 -5.39 5.02 -13.73
CA PHE A 128 -5.24 3.58 -13.89
C PHE A 128 -4.02 3.28 -14.75
N VAL A 129 -3.07 2.57 -14.16
CA VAL A 129 -1.85 2.10 -14.80
C VAL A 129 -1.98 0.60 -15.02
N ALA A 130 -1.65 0.11 -16.21
CA ALA A 130 -1.66 -1.31 -16.48
C ALA A 130 -0.44 -1.73 -17.32
N ASP A 131 0.10 -2.88 -16.97
CA ASP A 131 1.02 -3.62 -17.79
C ASP A 131 0.35 -4.08 -19.09
N ASN A 132 1.12 -4.51 -20.09
CA ASN A 132 0.54 -5.15 -21.27
C ASN A 132 0.02 -6.57 -20.93
N PRO A 133 -0.91 -7.12 -21.72
CA PRO A 133 -1.39 -8.48 -21.51
C PRO A 133 -0.25 -9.49 -21.54
N ASP A 134 -0.23 -10.39 -20.57
CA ASP A 134 0.68 -11.53 -20.49
C ASP A 134 -0.15 -12.82 -20.48
N PRO A 135 0.00 -13.71 -21.52
CA PRO A 135 -0.76 -14.96 -21.59
C PRO A 135 -0.56 -15.89 -20.39
N GLY A 136 0.57 -15.75 -19.66
CA GLY A 136 0.86 -16.53 -18.45
C GLY A 136 0.30 -15.96 -17.17
N SER A 137 -0.03 -14.66 -17.15
CA SER A 137 -0.34 -13.92 -15.92
C SER A 137 -1.67 -13.17 -15.97
N GLY A 138 -2.11 -12.67 -17.13
CA GLY A 138 -3.41 -12.03 -17.27
C GLY A 138 -3.47 -10.87 -18.26
N ASP A 139 -4.69 -10.36 -18.49
CA ASP A 139 -4.96 -9.16 -19.29
C ASP A 139 -5.17 -7.95 -18.35
N TYR A 140 -4.08 -7.30 -17.98
CA TYR A 140 -4.08 -6.19 -17.03
C TYR A 140 -4.89 -4.97 -17.49
N PRO A 141 -4.87 -4.59 -18.78
CA PRO A 141 -5.79 -3.59 -19.30
C PRO A 141 -7.27 -3.97 -19.13
N ALA A 142 -7.65 -5.23 -19.45
CA ALA A 142 -9.03 -5.68 -19.38
C ALA A 142 -9.55 -5.70 -17.92
N VAL A 143 -8.78 -6.26 -16.99
CA VAL A 143 -9.17 -6.26 -15.55
C VAL A 143 -9.20 -4.85 -14.97
N SER A 144 -8.40 -3.92 -15.49
CA SER A 144 -8.45 -2.52 -15.06
C SER A 144 -9.67 -1.80 -15.62
N ASP A 145 -10.05 -2.06 -16.87
CA ASP A 145 -11.27 -1.50 -17.48
C ASP A 145 -12.56 -2.06 -16.83
N GLU A 146 -12.56 -3.34 -16.39
CA GLU A 146 -13.66 -3.92 -15.61
C GLU A 146 -13.85 -3.16 -14.27
N ILE A 147 -12.78 -2.90 -13.54
CA ILE A 147 -12.84 -2.09 -12.30
C ILE A 147 -13.40 -0.70 -12.59
N ILE A 148 -12.92 -0.03 -13.63
CA ILE A 148 -13.40 1.30 -14.01
C ILE A 148 -14.90 1.28 -14.30
N ALA A 149 -15.36 0.30 -15.08
CA ALA A 149 -16.76 0.23 -15.52
C ALA A 149 -17.73 -0.14 -14.40
N SER A 150 -17.30 -0.97 -13.44
CA SER A 150 -18.22 -1.63 -12.49
C SER A 150 -18.07 -1.16 -11.04
N HIS A 151 -16.92 -0.57 -10.69
CA HIS A 151 -16.56 -0.27 -9.29
C HIS A 151 -16.12 1.19 -9.06
N ILE A 152 -15.87 1.96 -10.11
CA ILE A 152 -15.49 3.37 -9.98
C ILE A 152 -16.70 4.27 -10.24
N PRO A 153 -16.98 5.25 -9.37
CA PRO A 153 -18.06 6.22 -9.62
C PRO A 153 -17.90 6.95 -10.96
N PRO A 154 -18.97 7.06 -11.76
CA PRO A 154 -18.91 7.62 -13.12
C PRO A 154 -18.61 9.13 -13.15
N ASP A 155 -18.67 9.80 -12.01
CA ASP A 155 -18.34 11.22 -11.87
C ASP A 155 -16.83 11.46 -11.63
N LEU A 156 -16.03 10.42 -11.48
CA LEU A 156 -14.58 10.53 -11.41
C LEU A 156 -13.95 10.56 -12.80
N GLU A 157 -12.97 11.44 -12.98
CA GLU A 157 -12.23 11.59 -14.24
C GLU A 157 -11.11 10.55 -14.31
N VAL A 158 -11.26 9.57 -15.23
CA VAL A 158 -10.32 8.46 -15.35
C VAL A 158 -9.27 8.74 -16.42
N THR A 159 -8.00 8.77 -16.01
CA THR A 159 -6.84 8.72 -16.91
C THR A 159 -6.31 7.28 -16.98
N ARG A 160 -5.94 6.81 -18.17
CA ARG A 160 -5.35 5.49 -18.40
C ARG A 160 -3.90 5.63 -18.87
N ALA A 161 -2.98 4.96 -18.20
CA ALA A 161 -1.58 4.83 -18.59
C ALA A 161 -1.26 3.34 -18.78
N TYR A 162 -1.88 2.75 -19.81
CA TYR A 162 -1.63 1.36 -20.17
C TYR A 162 -0.44 1.30 -21.13
N ILE A 163 0.50 0.37 -20.87
CA ILE A 163 1.67 0.22 -21.76
C ILE A 163 1.19 -0.13 -23.17
N SER A 164 0.40 -1.20 -23.28
CA SER A 164 -0.19 -1.66 -24.53
C SER A 164 -1.44 -2.48 -24.23
N ARG A 165 -2.32 -2.61 -25.23
CA ARG A 165 -3.44 -3.57 -25.19
C ARG A 165 -3.13 -4.86 -25.98
N SER A 166 -1.90 -4.98 -26.48
CA SER A 166 -1.41 -6.15 -27.19
C SER A 166 -0.55 -7.02 -26.26
N ALA A 167 -0.66 -8.33 -26.39
CA ALA A 167 0.24 -9.29 -25.77
C ALA A 167 1.63 -9.35 -26.41
N ASN A 168 1.84 -8.66 -27.54
CA ASN A 168 3.19 -8.51 -28.12
C ASN A 168 4.05 -7.60 -27.24
N PRO A 169 5.36 -7.78 -27.22
CA PRO A 169 6.26 -6.87 -26.51
C PRO A 169 5.99 -5.42 -26.91
N PRO A 170 5.84 -4.51 -25.93
CA PRO A 170 5.52 -3.13 -26.21
C PRO A 170 6.70 -2.42 -26.89
N THR A 171 6.39 -1.45 -27.72
CA THR A 171 7.39 -0.59 -28.35
C THR A 171 7.92 0.43 -27.36
N GLN A 172 9.14 0.96 -27.62
CA GLN A 172 9.73 2.03 -26.79
C GLN A 172 8.85 3.29 -26.76
N ALA A 173 8.09 3.57 -27.81
CA ALA A 173 7.16 4.69 -27.86
C ALA A 173 5.96 4.49 -26.92
N GLU A 174 5.40 3.28 -26.85
CA GLU A 174 4.32 2.94 -25.92
C GLU A 174 4.80 3.01 -24.47
N ILE A 175 5.97 2.44 -24.17
CA ILE A 175 6.58 2.51 -22.84
C ILE A 175 6.78 3.97 -22.41
N GLN A 176 7.36 4.81 -23.28
CA GLN A 176 7.61 6.21 -22.96
C GLN A 176 6.31 7.01 -22.82
N ALA A 177 5.28 6.72 -23.60
CA ALA A 177 3.97 7.34 -23.47
C ALA A 177 3.33 7.01 -22.10
N ALA A 178 3.40 5.75 -21.66
CA ALA A 178 2.93 5.36 -20.34
C ALA A 178 3.69 6.08 -19.21
N ARG A 179 5.03 6.11 -19.28
CA ARG A 179 5.89 6.84 -18.33
C ARG A 179 5.52 8.32 -18.23
N ASN A 180 5.36 8.98 -19.38
CA ASN A 180 4.99 10.40 -19.43
C ASN A 180 3.60 10.61 -18.80
N THR A 181 2.62 9.79 -19.16
CA THR A 181 1.26 9.89 -18.61
C THR A 181 1.25 9.72 -17.09
N ILE A 182 2.00 8.77 -16.55
CA ILE A 182 2.14 8.57 -15.10
C ILE A 182 2.75 9.82 -14.45
N SER A 183 3.90 10.26 -14.94
CA SER A 183 4.61 11.41 -14.39
C SER A 183 3.77 12.69 -14.43
N ASP A 184 3.20 13.02 -15.59
CA ASP A 184 2.41 14.24 -15.80
C ASP A 184 1.15 14.25 -14.93
N THR A 185 0.46 13.09 -14.82
CA THR A 185 -0.74 12.96 -13.99
C THR A 185 -0.40 13.12 -12.50
N LEU A 186 0.66 12.48 -12.02
CA LEU A 186 1.12 12.64 -10.64
C LEU A 186 1.51 14.11 -10.35
N GLN A 187 2.25 14.77 -11.25
CA GLN A 187 2.64 16.19 -11.10
C GLN A 187 1.42 17.12 -11.08
N ALA A 188 0.44 16.88 -11.93
CA ALA A 188 -0.80 17.65 -11.95
C ALA A 188 -1.67 17.47 -10.71
N GLY A 189 -1.47 16.36 -10.02
CA GLY A 189 -2.28 15.93 -8.88
C GLY A 189 -3.45 15.04 -9.28
N VAL A 190 -3.55 13.92 -8.59
CA VAL A 190 -4.57 12.89 -8.77
C VAL A 190 -4.93 12.33 -7.39
N TRP A 191 -6.19 11.97 -7.19
CA TRP A 191 -6.64 11.47 -5.90
C TRP A 191 -6.24 10.02 -5.63
N MET A 192 -6.37 9.17 -6.66
CA MET A 192 -6.10 7.74 -6.55
C MET A 192 -5.31 7.27 -7.77
N VAL A 193 -4.31 6.45 -7.52
CA VAL A 193 -3.59 5.70 -8.55
C VAL A 193 -3.84 4.22 -8.31
N GLN A 194 -4.18 3.50 -9.35
CA GLN A 194 -4.23 2.03 -9.31
C GLN A 194 -3.28 1.47 -10.36
N PHE A 195 -2.46 0.52 -9.96
CA PHE A 195 -1.57 -0.21 -10.86
C PHE A 195 -1.89 -1.70 -10.82
N ALA A 196 -2.01 -2.33 -12.01
CA ALA A 196 -2.10 -3.77 -12.17
C ALA A 196 -1.07 -4.25 -13.19
N GLY A 197 -0.25 -5.22 -12.83
CA GLY A 197 0.84 -5.70 -13.67
C GLY A 197 1.91 -6.47 -12.92
N HIS A 198 3.00 -6.73 -13.61
CA HIS A 198 4.20 -7.24 -12.98
C HIS A 198 4.88 -6.19 -12.12
N GLY A 199 5.62 -6.61 -11.10
CA GLY A 199 6.35 -5.71 -10.23
C GLY A 199 7.51 -6.37 -9.49
N ALA A 200 8.35 -5.52 -8.97
CA ALA A 200 9.43 -5.88 -8.06
C ALA A 200 9.53 -4.80 -6.98
N ILE A 201 10.38 -5.00 -5.99
CA ILE A 201 10.52 -4.06 -4.87
C ILE A 201 10.67 -2.60 -5.37
N PRO A 202 11.63 -2.27 -6.30
CA PRO A 202 11.89 -0.89 -6.68
C PRO A 202 11.17 -0.41 -7.95
N LEU A 203 10.32 -1.26 -8.60
CA LEU A 203 9.81 -0.91 -9.93
C LEU A 203 8.49 -1.58 -10.30
N TRP A 204 7.78 -0.97 -11.25
CA TRP A 204 6.62 -1.50 -11.93
C TRP A 204 6.99 -1.95 -13.35
N THR A 205 6.57 -3.13 -13.71
CA THR A 205 6.73 -3.85 -14.98
C THR A 205 8.18 -4.18 -15.37
N HIS A 206 8.35 -5.11 -16.28
CA HIS A 206 9.67 -5.44 -16.85
C HIS A 206 10.25 -4.28 -17.65
N GLU A 207 9.41 -3.46 -18.25
CA GLU A 207 9.75 -2.27 -19.05
C GLU A 207 10.11 -1.07 -18.18
N VAL A 208 9.94 -1.20 -16.85
CA VAL A 208 10.24 -0.14 -15.87
C VAL A 208 9.48 1.14 -16.18
N ILE A 209 8.15 1.08 -16.19
CA ILE A 209 7.32 2.28 -16.45
C ILE A 209 7.29 3.26 -15.28
N TRP A 210 7.57 2.77 -14.06
CA TRP A 210 7.74 3.56 -12.85
C TRP A 210 8.69 2.87 -11.88
N GLN A 211 9.52 3.63 -11.19
CA GLN A 211 10.49 3.10 -10.23
C GLN A 211 10.83 4.10 -9.12
N THR A 212 11.48 3.64 -8.08
CA THR A 212 11.93 4.47 -6.96
C THR A 212 12.79 5.65 -7.39
N ALA A 213 13.60 5.51 -8.47
CA ALA A 213 14.43 6.56 -9.01
C ALA A 213 13.64 7.71 -9.67
N ASP A 214 12.37 7.50 -10.02
CA ASP A 214 11.50 8.53 -10.61
C ASP A 214 10.87 9.44 -9.52
N VAL A 215 10.71 8.92 -8.30
CA VAL A 215 10.01 9.57 -7.19
C VAL A 215 10.64 10.91 -6.77
N PRO A 216 11.98 11.06 -6.69
CA PRO A 216 12.59 12.34 -6.34
C PRO A 216 12.26 13.50 -7.29
N GLY A 217 11.80 13.19 -8.52
CA GLY A 217 11.33 14.17 -9.49
C GLY A 217 9.94 14.75 -9.20
N LEU A 218 9.15 14.10 -8.35
CA LEU A 218 7.78 14.54 -8.04
C LEU A 218 7.77 15.86 -7.25
N ARG A 219 6.82 16.73 -7.61
CA ARG A 219 6.57 18.04 -6.97
C ARG A 219 5.06 18.26 -6.79
N ASN A 220 4.31 17.15 -6.62
CA ASN A 220 2.85 17.21 -6.45
C ASN A 220 2.42 17.75 -5.07
N ALA A 221 3.36 18.05 -4.18
CA ALA A 221 3.20 18.80 -2.93
C ALA A 221 2.01 18.32 -2.09
N THR A 222 0.93 19.12 -2.03
CA THR A 222 -0.29 18.82 -1.26
C THR A 222 -1.35 18.04 -2.06
N ARG A 223 -1.11 17.74 -3.35
CA ARG A 223 -2.01 16.96 -4.19
C ARG A 223 -1.59 15.48 -4.22
N LEU A 224 -1.63 14.85 -3.06
CA LEU A 224 -1.07 13.53 -2.83
C LEU A 224 -2.09 12.42 -3.09
N PRO A 225 -1.80 11.45 -3.96
CA PRO A 225 -2.67 10.31 -4.20
C PRO A 225 -2.60 9.28 -3.07
N VAL A 226 -3.66 8.48 -2.96
CA VAL A 226 -3.55 7.11 -2.46
C VAL A 226 -3.14 6.21 -3.63
N VAL A 227 -2.05 5.47 -3.47
CA VAL A 227 -1.55 4.53 -4.48
C VAL A 227 -1.96 3.12 -4.08
N MET A 228 -2.57 2.37 -4.99
CA MET A 228 -2.99 1.00 -4.77
C MET A 228 -2.39 0.12 -5.86
N THR A 229 -1.55 -0.82 -5.47
CA THR A 229 -0.85 -1.68 -6.42
C THR A 229 -1.30 -3.14 -6.28
N PHE A 230 -1.54 -3.75 -7.43
CA PHE A 230 -1.95 -5.14 -7.60
C PHE A 230 -0.92 -5.80 -8.50
N ASN A 231 0.23 -6.11 -7.90
CA ASN A 231 1.44 -6.62 -8.53
C ASN A 231 2.23 -7.48 -7.54
N CYS A 232 3.54 -7.62 -7.73
CA CYS A 232 4.41 -8.34 -6.80
C CYS A 232 5.36 -7.37 -6.11
N LEU A 233 5.56 -7.52 -4.78
CA LEU A 233 6.65 -6.96 -3.97
C LEU A 233 6.73 -5.42 -3.87
N ASP A 234 5.82 -4.67 -4.45
CA ASP A 234 5.85 -3.20 -4.41
C ASP A 234 5.75 -2.62 -2.99
N GLY A 235 5.23 -3.42 -2.05
CA GLY A 235 5.18 -3.14 -0.61
C GLY A 235 6.16 -3.98 0.22
N TYR A 236 7.16 -4.64 -0.37
CA TYR A 236 8.14 -5.42 0.38
C TYR A 236 9.17 -4.49 1.05
N PHE A 237 8.81 -3.93 2.20
CA PHE A 237 9.64 -2.96 2.92
C PHE A 237 10.76 -3.59 3.75
N ALA A 238 10.70 -4.90 4.04
CA ALA A 238 11.66 -5.54 4.93
C ALA A 238 13.03 -5.80 4.32
N HIS A 239 13.32 -5.35 3.09
CA HIS A 239 14.63 -5.51 2.49
C HIS A 239 15.63 -4.49 3.06
N PRO A 240 16.80 -4.91 3.60
CA PRO A 240 17.68 -4.03 4.37
C PRO A 240 18.36 -2.91 3.57
N VAL A 241 18.38 -2.97 2.24
CA VAL A 241 19.07 -1.97 1.39
C VAL A 241 18.30 -1.56 0.13
N THR A 242 17.17 -2.21 -0.17
CA THR A 242 16.34 -1.88 -1.35
C THR A 242 14.98 -1.40 -0.87
N PHE A 243 14.68 -0.15 -1.09
CA PHE A 243 13.39 0.42 -0.72
C PHE A 243 12.34 0.15 -1.79
N SER A 244 11.13 -0.12 -1.36
CA SER A 244 9.97 -0.31 -2.24
C SER A 244 9.47 1.01 -2.82
N VAL A 245 8.70 0.93 -3.91
CA VAL A 245 8.05 2.12 -4.50
C VAL A 245 7.09 2.74 -3.49
N ALA A 246 6.31 1.90 -2.77
CA ALA A 246 5.37 2.37 -1.76
C ALA A 246 6.03 3.20 -0.67
N GLU A 247 7.15 2.71 -0.08
CA GLU A 247 7.92 3.44 0.94
C GLU A 247 8.51 4.74 0.38
N THR A 248 9.12 4.66 -0.82
CA THR A 248 9.80 5.80 -1.42
C THR A 248 8.81 6.92 -1.73
N MET A 249 7.63 6.60 -2.24
CA MET A 249 6.57 7.58 -2.47
C MET A 249 6.02 8.17 -1.16
N GLN A 250 5.89 7.37 -0.11
CA GLN A 250 5.45 7.85 1.21
C GLN A 250 6.45 8.84 1.80
N ARG A 251 7.77 8.53 1.78
CA ARG A 251 8.82 9.33 2.42
C ARG A 251 9.19 10.61 1.68
N HIS A 252 8.89 10.69 0.39
CA HIS A 252 9.33 11.83 -0.44
C HIS A 252 8.74 13.16 0.03
N ALA A 253 9.59 14.06 0.55
CA ALA A 253 9.17 15.33 1.13
C ALA A 253 8.54 16.31 0.13
N GLY A 254 8.97 16.29 -1.16
CA GLY A 254 8.49 17.20 -2.20
C GLY A 254 7.13 16.80 -2.81
N GLY A 255 6.58 15.66 -2.40
CA GLY A 255 5.37 15.11 -2.99
C GLY A 255 5.21 13.60 -2.72
N GLY A 256 5.01 12.82 -3.78
CA GLY A 256 4.80 11.37 -3.68
C GLY A 256 3.35 11.00 -3.41
N SER A 257 3.10 10.19 -2.38
CA SER A 257 1.76 9.73 -1.97
C SER A 257 1.44 10.12 -0.53
N ILE A 258 0.14 10.15 -0.20
CA ILE A 258 -0.33 10.26 1.19
C ILE A 258 -0.39 8.90 1.85
N ALA A 259 -0.74 7.86 1.08
CA ALA A 259 -0.74 6.49 1.50
C ALA A 259 -0.53 5.56 0.30
N ALA A 260 -0.14 4.30 0.57
CA ALA A 260 -0.16 3.24 -0.42
C ALA A 260 -0.76 1.95 0.18
N ILE A 261 -1.51 1.19 -0.62
CA ILE A 261 -1.90 -0.19 -0.34
C ILE A 261 -1.17 -1.06 -1.36
N SER A 262 -0.20 -1.83 -0.90
CA SER A 262 0.74 -2.54 -1.78
C SER A 262 1.09 -3.92 -1.24
N PRO A 263 1.30 -4.93 -2.11
CA PRO A 263 1.64 -6.28 -1.66
C PRO A 263 3.09 -6.38 -1.17
N SER A 264 3.27 -6.98 -0.02
CA SER A 264 4.58 -7.32 0.54
C SER A 264 5.12 -8.68 0.09
N GLY A 265 4.37 -9.41 -0.74
CA GLY A 265 4.73 -10.72 -1.29
C GLY A 265 4.45 -10.82 -2.78
N LEU A 266 4.62 -12.02 -3.34
CA LEU A 266 4.22 -12.33 -4.71
C LEU A 266 2.71 -12.53 -4.78
N GLY A 267 2.07 -12.30 -5.93
CA GLY A 267 0.61 -12.41 -6.06
C GLY A 267 0.17 -12.93 -7.42
N LEU A 268 -1.00 -13.56 -7.44
CA LEU A 268 -1.68 -13.95 -8.68
C LEU A 268 -2.66 -12.84 -9.08
N THR A 269 -2.69 -12.55 -10.37
CA THR A 269 -3.55 -11.48 -10.94
C THR A 269 -5.03 -11.71 -10.60
N ALA A 270 -5.52 -12.95 -10.69
CA ALA A 270 -6.92 -13.27 -10.41
C ALA A 270 -7.30 -12.97 -8.95
N ASP A 271 -6.50 -13.43 -8.01
CA ASP A 271 -6.74 -13.25 -6.58
C ASP A 271 -6.70 -11.76 -6.20
N GLN A 272 -5.69 -11.04 -6.71
CA GLN A 272 -5.56 -9.59 -6.50
C GLN A 272 -6.69 -8.81 -7.17
N HIS A 273 -7.20 -9.27 -8.32
CA HIS A 273 -8.33 -8.64 -8.99
C HIS A 273 -9.62 -8.79 -8.18
N ASP A 274 -9.88 -9.96 -7.62
CA ASP A 274 -11.04 -10.19 -6.75
C ASP A 274 -10.94 -9.36 -5.46
N PHE A 275 -9.77 -9.29 -4.84
CA PHE A 275 -9.53 -8.43 -3.69
C PHE A 275 -9.75 -6.94 -4.04
N ARG A 276 -9.26 -6.50 -5.21
CA ARG A 276 -9.42 -5.14 -5.72
C ARG A 276 -10.88 -4.74 -5.88
N LYS A 277 -11.74 -5.63 -6.42
CA LYS A 277 -13.19 -5.41 -6.52
C LYS A 277 -13.80 -5.13 -5.16
N LEU A 278 -13.52 -6.00 -4.19
CA LEU A 278 -14.03 -5.84 -2.83
C LEU A 278 -13.57 -4.52 -2.19
N LEU A 279 -12.30 -4.17 -2.31
CA LEU A 279 -11.79 -2.92 -1.76
C LEU A 279 -12.48 -1.69 -2.40
N MET A 280 -12.69 -1.71 -3.71
CA MET A 280 -13.42 -0.62 -4.38
C MET A 280 -14.89 -0.57 -3.97
N ASP A 281 -15.53 -1.71 -3.80
CA ASP A 281 -16.93 -1.75 -3.35
C ASP A 281 -17.08 -1.24 -1.92
N VAL A 282 -16.21 -1.62 -1.02
CA VAL A 282 -16.17 -1.08 0.35
C VAL A 282 -15.98 0.44 0.34
N MET A 283 -15.05 0.94 -0.47
CA MET A 283 -14.77 2.38 -0.53
C MET A 283 -15.90 3.18 -1.18
N PHE A 284 -16.48 2.71 -2.26
CA PHE A 284 -17.38 3.50 -3.09
C PHE A 284 -18.86 3.13 -2.94
N LYS A 285 -19.20 1.84 -2.77
CA LYS A 285 -20.60 1.40 -2.60
C LYS A 285 -21.02 1.39 -1.13
N GLU A 286 -20.16 0.89 -0.24
CA GLU A 286 -20.42 0.91 1.20
C GLU A 286 -20.04 2.25 1.85
N ASN A 287 -19.38 3.15 1.11
CA ASN A 287 -19.00 4.49 1.52
C ASN A 287 -18.10 4.54 2.79
N VAL A 288 -17.22 3.53 2.95
CA VAL A 288 -16.23 3.53 4.04
C VAL A 288 -15.07 4.43 3.65
N ARG A 289 -14.82 5.48 4.43
CA ARG A 289 -13.87 6.54 4.08
C ARG A 289 -12.56 6.49 4.86
N GLU A 290 -12.51 5.88 6.00
CA GLU A 290 -11.27 5.64 6.73
C GLU A 290 -10.51 4.50 6.04
N LEU A 291 -9.31 4.82 5.51
CA LEU A 291 -8.57 3.94 4.60
C LEU A 291 -8.22 2.59 5.24
N GLY A 292 -7.78 2.60 6.50
CA GLY A 292 -7.47 1.37 7.24
C GLY A 292 -8.71 0.53 7.51
N THR A 293 -9.84 1.16 7.85
CA THR A 293 -11.13 0.48 8.02
C THR A 293 -11.59 -0.17 6.72
N ALA A 294 -11.49 0.55 5.59
CA ALA A 294 -11.86 0.03 4.28
C ALA A 294 -11.01 -1.20 3.92
N LEU A 295 -9.70 -1.12 4.14
CA LEU A 295 -8.80 -2.24 3.89
C LEU A 295 -9.12 -3.45 4.78
N THR A 296 -9.38 -3.23 6.08
CA THR A 296 -9.70 -4.32 7.03
C THR A 296 -11.03 -5.00 6.69
N ILE A 297 -12.05 -4.24 6.29
CA ILE A 297 -13.33 -4.80 5.82
C ILE A 297 -13.13 -5.61 4.55
N ALA A 298 -12.40 -5.08 3.56
CA ALA A 298 -12.13 -5.80 2.31
C ALA A 298 -11.36 -7.11 2.56
N LYS A 299 -10.37 -7.12 3.46
CA LYS A 299 -9.65 -8.34 3.88
C LYS A 299 -10.59 -9.38 4.48
N ARG A 300 -11.46 -8.96 5.39
CA ARG A 300 -12.45 -9.85 6.02
C ARG A 300 -13.44 -10.42 5.00
N GLN A 301 -13.97 -9.60 4.11
CA GLN A 301 -14.88 -10.04 3.05
C GLN A 301 -14.17 -11.02 2.09
N TYR A 302 -12.91 -10.74 1.75
CA TYR A 302 -12.11 -11.62 0.88
C TYR A 302 -11.94 -13.00 1.52
N TYR A 303 -11.54 -13.05 2.80
CA TYR A 303 -11.41 -14.31 3.51
C TYR A 303 -12.73 -15.09 3.61
N GLN A 304 -13.83 -14.39 3.88
CA GLN A 304 -15.16 -15.02 3.96
C GLN A 304 -15.60 -15.63 2.63
N LEU A 305 -15.22 -15.04 1.49
CA LEU A 305 -15.61 -15.51 0.17
C LEU A 305 -14.71 -16.62 -0.38
N PHE A 306 -13.40 -16.50 -0.14
CA PHE A 306 -12.40 -17.34 -0.80
C PHE A 306 -11.66 -18.29 0.17
N GLY A 307 -11.69 -18.03 1.48
CA GLY A 307 -10.98 -18.83 2.48
C GLY A 307 -9.45 -18.73 2.36
N ASP A 308 -8.95 -17.76 1.62
CA ASP A 308 -7.51 -17.54 1.40
C ASP A 308 -7.02 -16.40 2.30
N ASP A 309 -6.05 -16.71 3.15
CA ASP A 309 -5.44 -15.77 4.09
C ASP A 309 -4.22 -15.03 3.53
N TYR A 310 -3.70 -15.43 2.39
CA TYR A 310 -2.48 -14.89 1.80
C TYR A 310 -2.56 -13.38 1.54
N LEU A 311 -3.56 -12.92 0.78
CA LEU A 311 -3.71 -11.50 0.48
C LEU A 311 -4.08 -10.66 1.70
N ILE A 312 -4.82 -11.24 2.66
CA ILE A 312 -5.15 -10.50 3.89
C ILE A 312 -3.91 -10.24 4.74
N GLN A 313 -2.88 -11.09 4.63
CA GLN A 313 -1.60 -10.91 5.32
C GLN A 313 -0.68 -9.96 4.55
N THR A 314 -0.59 -10.09 3.22
CA THR A 314 0.42 -9.41 2.42
C THR A 314 0.03 -8.03 1.89
N MET A 315 -1.27 -7.73 1.74
CA MET A 315 -1.69 -6.38 1.34
C MET A 315 -1.48 -5.39 2.49
N THR A 316 -0.40 -4.61 2.40
CA THR A 316 0.08 -3.71 3.47
C THR A 316 -0.35 -2.27 3.20
N LEU A 317 -0.79 -1.57 4.26
CA LEU A 317 -1.06 -0.14 4.23
C LEU A 317 0.18 0.64 4.68
N PHE A 318 0.74 1.42 3.77
CA PHE A 318 1.72 2.46 4.05
C PHE A 318 0.99 3.78 4.20
N GLY A 319 0.73 4.22 5.42
CA GLY A 319 -0.05 5.41 5.71
C GLY A 319 -0.67 5.39 7.09
N ASP A 320 -1.35 6.47 7.44
CA ASP A 320 -2.19 6.52 8.63
C ASP A 320 -3.47 5.70 8.39
N PRO A 321 -3.74 4.65 9.17
CA PRO A 321 -4.96 3.84 9.01
C PRO A 321 -6.25 4.62 9.31
N ALA A 322 -6.17 5.69 10.09
CA ALA A 322 -7.29 6.58 10.36
C ALA A 322 -7.50 7.66 9.29
N LEU A 323 -6.63 7.71 8.26
CA LEU A 323 -6.73 8.69 7.17
C LEU A 323 -8.11 8.64 6.52
N ARG A 324 -8.81 9.77 6.56
CA ARG A 324 -10.13 9.88 5.95
C ARG A 324 -10.06 10.42 4.54
N LEU A 325 -10.47 9.61 3.59
CA LEU A 325 -10.49 9.97 2.18
C LEU A 325 -11.61 10.97 1.86
N PRO A 326 -11.42 11.91 0.90
CA PRO A 326 -12.49 12.75 0.42
C PRO A 326 -13.60 11.88 -0.16
N GLY A 327 -14.84 12.23 0.14
CA GLY A 327 -16.02 11.58 -0.44
C GLY A 327 -16.41 12.25 -1.78
N PRO A 328 -17.21 11.58 -2.64
CA PRO A 328 -18.00 12.31 -3.61
C PRO A 328 -18.81 13.35 -2.86
N ALA A 329 -18.94 14.55 -3.43
CA ALA A 329 -19.81 15.56 -2.85
C ALA A 329 -21.21 14.91 -2.67
N THR A 330 -21.67 14.81 -1.44
CA THR A 330 -23.08 14.46 -1.18
C THR A 330 -23.93 15.52 -1.88
N GLN A 331 -24.66 15.10 -2.91
CA GLN A 331 -25.66 15.95 -3.58
C GLN A 331 -26.75 16.32 -2.58
#